data_83c9573a7592d93cef61c241c5e8656c
#
_entry.id   83c9573a7592d93cef61c241c5e8656c
#
_cell.length_a   1.000
_cell.length_b   1.000
_cell.length_c   1.000
_cell.angle_alpha   90.00
_cell.angle_beta   90.00
_cell.angle_gamma   90.00
#
_symmetry.space_group_name_H-M   'P 1'
#
loop_
_entity.id
_entity.type
_entity.pdbx_description
1 polymer ?
#
loop_
_entity_poly.entity_id
_entity_poly.type
_entity_poly.pdbx_seq_one_letter_code
_entity_poly.pdbx_strand_id
1 'polypeptide(L)'
;LSEKIKISYLDGFKIYGLKARTKNADELGGSGKIPALWAKFMKECYDGRSEIYGVYYDYEDGADGLYDIFIGAKAPRSDETLEIKSGKYAVFNFPNEPQNVAKFWGKIWSFFEAGELKRAFGTDFEFYGGDEIKIFISVL
;
A
#
# COMPACT_ATOMS: atom_id res chain seq x y z
N LEU A 1 -6.78 21.00 -3.74
CA LEU A 1 -6.27 19.67 -4.09
C LEU A 1 -5.56 19.71 -5.44
N SER A 2 -4.53 18.91 -5.57
CA SER A 2 -3.86 18.68 -6.83
C SER A 2 -4.83 18.01 -7.82
N GLU A 3 -4.72 18.36 -9.11
CA GLU A 3 -5.50 17.71 -10.17
C GLU A 3 -5.26 16.20 -10.25
N LYS A 4 -4.12 15.73 -9.74
CA LYS A 4 -3.74 14.33 -9.78
C LYS A 4 -4.29 13.51 -8.62
N ILE A 5 -4.98 14.13 -7.68
CA ILE A 5 -5.53 13.47 -6.50
C ILE A 5 -7.04 13.39 -6.63
N LYS A 6 -7.57 12.17 -6.50
CA LYS A 6 -9.00 11.92 -6.58
C LYS A 6 -9.49 11.27 -5.30
N ILE A 7 -10.74 11.54 -4.96
CA ILE A 7 -11.42 10.83 -3.89
C ILE A 7 -12.25 9.72 -4.53
N SER A 8 -12.07 8.49 -4.05
CA SER A 8 -12.83 7.34 -4.53
C SER A 8 -13.46 6.59 -3.36
N TYR A 9 -14.63 6.05 -3.61
CA TYR A 9 -15.33 5.18 -2.68
C TYR A 9 -15.26 3.78 -3.24
N LEU A 10 -14.57 2.87 -2.53
CA LEU A 10 -14.31 1.52 -3.01
C LEU A 10 -15.16 0.49 -2.27
N ASP A 11 -15.57 -0.54 -2.99
CA ASP A 11 -16.08 -1.75 -2.37
C ASP A 11 -14.91 -2.60 -1.88
N GLY A 12 -15.14 -3.38 -0.84
CA GLY A 12 -14.12 -4.28 -0.33
C GLY A 12 -13.86 -5.44 -1.27
N PHE A 13 -12.65 -5.98 -1.20
CA PHE A 13 -12.28 -7.16 -1.98
C PHE A 13 -11.17 -7.94 -1.27
N LYS A 14 -11.02 -9.21 -1.64
CA LYS A 14 -10.06 -10.11 -1.01
C LYS A 14 -8.84 -10.29 -1.89
N ILE A 15 -7.66 -10.31 -1.26
CA ILE A 15 -6.40 -10.67 -1.92
C ILE A 15 -5.74 -11.83 -1.17
N TYR A 16 -4.81 -12.50 -1.83
CA TYR A 16 -4.07 -13.66 -1.33
C TYR A 16 -2.59 -13.37 -1.46
N GLY A 17 -1.83 -13.67 -0.43
CA GLY A 17 -0.39 -13.38 -0.47
C GLY A 17 0.34 -13.65 0.83
N LEU A 18 1.23 -12.75 1.21
CA LEU A 18 2.12 -12.89 2.36
C LEU A 18 2.11 -11.61 3.19
N LYS A 19 2.35 -11.74 4.50
CA LYS A 19 2.39 -10.56 5.36
C LYS A 19 3.61 -10.52 6.28
N ALA A 20 3.92 -9.32 6.75
CA ALA A 20 4.93 -9.08 7.79
C ALA A 20 4.50 -7.89 8.64
N ARG A 21 5.14 -7.68 9.77
CA ARG A 21 4.90 -6.52 10.61
C ARG A 21 6.19 -5.73 10.74
N THR A 22 6.10 -4.42 10.55
CA THR A 22 7.27 -3.55 10.51
C THR A 22 6.90 -2.13 10.93
N LYS A 23 7.84 -1.20 10.79
CA LYS A 23 7.60 0.24 11.01
C LYS A 23 8.47 1.07 10.07
N ASN A 24 8.02 2.31 9.80
CA ASN A 24 8.70 3.18 8.86
C ASN A 24 10.16 3.45 9.22
N ALA A 25 10.47 3.59 10.51
CA ALA A 25 11.85 3.83 10.94
C ALA A 25 12.78 2.71 10.47
N ASP A 26 12.35 1.46 10.58
CA ASP A 26 13.15 0.32 10.12
C ASP A 26 13.26 0.26 8.60
N GLU A 27 12.16 0.53 7.90
CA GLU A 27 12.16 0.50 6.44
C GLU A 27 13.07 1.58 5.84
N LEU A 28 12.98 2.80 6.37
CA LEU A 28 13.83 3.90 5.90
C LEU A 28 15.28 3.75 6.33
N GLY A 29 15.53 3.06 7.45
CA GLY A 29 16.88 2.82 7.96
C GLY A 29 17.63 1.66 7.32
N GLY A 30 17.00 0.93 6.41
CA GLY A 30 17.64 -0.18 5.70
C GLY A 30 17.56 -1.53 6.41
N SER A 31 16.93 -1.60 7.59
CA SER A 31 16.73 -2.87 8.32
C SER A 31 15.31 -3.41 8.20
N GLY A 32 14.58 -2.96 7.17
CA GLY A 32 13.18 -3.29 7.00
C GLY A 32 12.93 -4.69 6.44
N LYS A 33 11.70 -5.09 6.50
CA LYS A 33 11.22 -6.42 6.06
C LYS A 33 10.57 -6.40 4.70
N ILE A 34 10.19 -5.22 4.19
CA ILE A 34 9.40 -5.11 2.97
C ILE A 34 10.14 -5.64 1.74
N PRO A 35 11.44 -5.34 1.51
CA PRO A 35 12.13 -5.88 0.35
C PRO A 35 12.16 -7.42 0.32
N ALA A 36 12.41 -8.05 1.47
CA ALA A 36 12.44 -9.51 1.57
C ALA A 36 11.05 -10.11 1.35
N LEU A 37 10.01 -9.44 1.83
CA LEU A 37 8.62 -9.88 1.64
C LEU A 37 8.24 -9.84 0.15
N TRP A 38 8.61 -8.77 -0.55
CA TRP A 38 8.40 -8.66 -2.00
C TRP A 38 9.11 -9.78 -2.74
N ALA A 39 10.37 -10.05 -2.40
CA ALA A 39 11.14 -11.09 -3.05
C ALA A 39 10.51 -12.46 -2.86
N LYS A 40 10.04 -12.76 -1.65
CA LYS A 40 9.37 -14.01 -1.34
C LYS A 40 8.05 -14.14 -2.09
N PHE A 41 7.25 -13.07 -2.12
CA PHE A 41 5.99 -13.06 -2.88
C PHE A 41 6.23 -13.33 -4.36
N MET A 42 7.17 -12.63 -4.97
CA MET A 42 7.48 -12.80 -6.40
C MET A 42 7.94 -14.22 -6.72
N LYS A 43 8.70 -14.84 -5.81
CA LYS A 43 9.20 -16.19 -6.01
C LYS A 43 8.15 -17.27 -5.78
N GLU A 44 7.33 -17.13 -4.75
CA GLU A 44 6.46 -18.22 -4.27
C GLU A 44 5.00 -18.06 -4.66
N CYS A 45 4.52 -16.84 -4.87
CA CYS A 45 3.09 -16.58 -5.01
C CYS A 45 2.70 -15.95 -6.34
N TYR A 46 3.59 -15.21 -7.00
CA TYR A 46 3.24 -14.44 -8.18
C TYR A 46 3.00 -15.35 -9.39
N ASP A 47 1.88 -15.12 -10.09
CA ASP A 47 1.48 -15.90 -11.27
C ASP A 47 2.03 -15.33 -12.59
N GLY A 48 2.73 -14.21 -12.56
CA GLY A 48 3.28 -13.55 -13.74
C GLY A 48 2.28 -12.71 -14.52
N ARG A 49 1.03 -12.62 -14.09
CA ARG A 49 -0.05 -11.94 -14.82
C ARG A 49 -0.85 -10.97 -14.01
N SER A 50 -1.15 -11.35 -12.77
CA SER A 50 -2.05 -10.59 -11.91
C SER A 50 -1.45 -9.26 -11.49
N GLU A 51 -2.32 -8.29 -11.29
CA GLU A 51 -1.95 -7.03 -10.66
C GLU A 51 -1.63 -7.29 -9.20
N ILE A 52 -0.68 -6.55 -8.65
CA ILE A 52 -0.17 -6.76 -7.30
C ILE A 52 -0.57 -5.61 -6.41
N TYR A 53 -0.92 -5.93 -5.17
CA TYR A 53 -1.29 -4.97 -4.14
C TYR A 53 -0.27 -5.05 -3.00
N GLY A 54 0.26 -3.89 -2.59
CA GLY A 54 1.06 -3.77 -1.37
C GLY A 54 0.22 -3.00 -0.36
N VAL A 55 -0.21 -3.66 0.72
CA VAL A 55 -1.23 -3.13 1.63
C VAL A 55 -0.64 -2.89 3.01
N TYR A 56 -0.93 -1.71 3.56
CA TYR A 56 -0.50 -1.27 4.89
C TYR A 56 -1.73 -1.12 5.77
N TYR A 57 -1.74 -1.77 6.93
CA TYR A 57 -2.91 -1.77 7.80
C TYR A 57 -2.53 -2.10 9.24
N ASP A 58 -3.51 -2.11 10.13
CA ASP A 58 -3.31 -2.38 11.57
C ASP A 58 -2.23 -1.47 12.18
N TYR A 59 -2.34 -0.19 11.90
CA TYR A 59 -1.44 0.81 12.45
C TYR A 59 -1.57 0.91 13.97
N GLU A 60 -0.44 0.78 14.66
CA GLU A 60 -0.41 0.86 16.12
C GLU A 60 -0.40 2.31 16.61
N ASP A 61 0.30 3.19 15.91
CA ASP A 61 0.46 4.59 16.31
C ASP A 61 0.64 5.47 15.07
N GLY A 62 -0.38 5.53 14.23
CA GLY A 62 -0.31 6.30 12.99
C GLY A 62 0.92 5.95 12.17
N ALA A 63 1.64 6.96 11.70
CA ALA A 63 2.81 6.76 10.86
C ALA A 63 4.08 6.38 11.64
N ASP A 64 4.07 6.51 12.97
CA ASP A 64 5.26 6.33 13.80
C ASP A 64 5.40 4.95 14.42
N GLY A 65 4.31 4.20 14.52
CA GLY A 65 4.30 2.88 15.15
C GLY A 65 4.41 1.73 14.17
N LEU A 66 4.20 0.55 14.70
CA LEU A 66 4.17 -0.67 13.89
C LEU A 66 2.92 -0.72 13.02
N TYR A 67 3.02 -1.39 11.89
CA TYR A 67 1.90 -1.71 11.01
C TYR A 67 2.14 -3.04 10.33
N ASP A 68 1.07 -3.63 9.79
CA ASP A 68 1.18 -4.83 8.96
C ASP A 68 1.35 -4.42 7.50
N ILE A 69 2.17 -5.16 6.78
CA ILE A 69 2.29 -5.08 5.32
C ILE A 69 1.87 -6.43 4.72
N PHE A 70 0.98 -6.39 3.74
CA PHE A 70 0.52 -7.57 3.03
C PHE A 70 0.78 -7.37 1.54
N ILE A 71 1.46 -8.30 0.90
CA ILE A 71 1.69 -8.25 -0.54
C ILE A 71 0.89 -9.39 -1.16
N GLY A 72 0.01 -9.05 -2.08
CA GLY A 72 -0.90 -10.04 -2.62
C GLY A 72 -1.53 -9.66 -3.95
N ALA A 73 -2.32 -10.59 -4.45
CA ALA A 73 -3.06 -10.44 -5.70
C ALA A 73 -4.44 -11.11 -5.54
N LYS A 74 -5.35 -10.79 -6.45
CA LYS A 74 -6.69 -11.39 -6.42
C LYS A 74 -6.68 -12.87 -6.78
N ALA A 75 -5.64 -13.35 -7.46
CA ALA A 75 -5.52 -14.76 -7.80
C ALA A 75 -5.09 -15.59 -6.58
N PRO A 76 -5.75 -16.71 -6.26
CA PRO A 76 -5.49 -17.46 -5.03
C PRO A 76 -4.28 -18.40 -5.17
N ARG A 77 -3.08 -17.85 -5.00
CA ARG A 77 -1.84 -18.64 -5.02
C ARG A 77 -1.15 -18.68 -3.66
N SER A 78 -1.90 -18.44 -2.60
CA SER A 78 -1.43 -18.51 -1.22
C SER A 78 -2.61 -18.82 -0.32
N ASP A 79 -2.33 -19.39 0.86
CA ASP A 79 -3.36 -19.66 1.87
C ASP A 79 -3.65 -18.45 2.74
N GLU A 80 -2.74 -17.47 2.80
CA GLU A 80 -2.97 -16.24 3.54
C GLU A 80 -3.83 -15.28 2.74
N THR A 81 -4.78 -14.66 3.39
CA THR A 81 -5.73 -13.74 2.75
C THR A 81 -5.84 -12.46 3.53
N LEU A 82 -6.23 -11.39 2.83
CA LEU A 82 -6.56 -10.11 3.44
C LEU A 82 -7.76 -9.51 2.73
N GLU A 83 -8.71 -9.00 3.51
CA GLU A 83 -9.82 -8.22 2.99
C GLU A 83 -9.43 -6.76 2.96
N ILE A 84 -9.37 -6.16 1.76
CA ILE A 84 -9.23 -4.72 1.64
C ILE A 84 -10.59 -4.10 1.90
N LYS A 85 -10.65 -3.22 2.89
CA LYS A 85 -11.92 -2.68 3.37
C LYS A 85 -12.53 -1.69 2.39
N SER A 86 -13.86 -1.74 2.28
CA SER A 86 -14.62 -0.69 1.60
C SER A 86 -14.44 0.63 2.33
N GLY A 87 -14.56 1.73 1.61
CA GLY A 87 -14.51 3.04 2.24
C GLY A 87 -14.04 4.14 1.31
N LYS A 88 -13.68 5.24 1.92
CA LYS A 88 -13.28 6.47 1.23
C LYS A 88 -11.76 6.53 1.16
N TYR A 89 -11.24 6.73 -0.04
CA TYR A 89 -9.80 6.77 -0.29
C TYR A 89 -9.43 8.01 -1.10
N ALA A 90 -8.27 8.59 -0.77
CA ALA A 90 -7.61 9.55 -1.65
C ALA A 90 -6.67 8.73 -2.55
N VAL A 91 -6.76 8.94 -3.85
CA VAL A 91 -6.01 8.17 -4.84
C VAL A 91 -4.94 9.05 -5.48
N PHE A 92 -3.69 8.61 -5.36
CA PHE A 92 -2.53 9.30 -5.91
C PHE A 92 -1.96 8.46 -7.04
N ASN A 93 -1.81 9.07 -8.22
CA ASN A 93 -1.28 8.39 -9.40
C ASN A 93 0.17 8.81 -9.63
N PHE A 94 1.04 7.81 -9.82
CA PHE A 94 2.47 8.03 -10.09
C PHE A 94 2.91 7.18 -11.30
N PRO A 95 4.04 7.54 -11.92
CA PRO A 95 4.59 6.69 -12.98
C PRO A 95 4.91 5.29 -12.47
N ASN A 96 4.88 4.31 -13.35
CA ASN A 96 5.25 2.94 -12.98
C ASN A 96 6.77 2.81 -12.82
N GLU A 97 7.25 3.31 -11.70
CA GLU A 97 8.67 3.35 -11.32
C GLU A 97 8.79 2.79 -9.90
N PRO A 98 8.79 1.45 -9.74
CA PRO A 98 8.83 0.85 -8.40
C PRO A 98 10.01 1.28 -7.54
N GLN A 99 11.13 1.61 -8.18
CA GLN A 99 12.33 2.10 -7.48
C GLN A 99 12.11 3.45 -6.80
N ASN A 100 11.06 4.19 -7.17
CA ASN A 100 10.76 5.51 -6.64
C ASN A 100 9.59 5.53 -5.65
N VAL A 101 9.09 4.38 -5.24
CA VAL A 101 7.93 4.30 -4.34
C VAL A 101 8.17 5.05 -3.02
N ALA A 102 9.37 4.97 -2.46
CA ALA A 102 9.67 5.73 -1.24
C ALA A 102 9.52 7.24 -1.45
N LYS A 103 9.91 7.75 -2.62
CA LYS A 103 9.72 9.18 -2.96
C LYS A 103 8.24 9.51 -3.10
N PHE A 104 7.46 8.63 -3.68
CA PHE A 104 6.02 8.83 -3.82
C PHE A 104 5.36 8.95 -2.45
N TRP A 105 5.71 8.08 -1.51
CA TRP A 105 5.22 8.16 -0.15
C TRP A 105 5.63 9.47 0.53
N GLY A 106 6.84 9.95 0.29
CA GLY A 106 7.29 11.25 0.80
C GLY A 106 6.40 12.39 0.34
N LYS A 107 5.99 12.37 -0.93
CA LYS A 107 5.05 13.37 -1.48
C LYS A 107 3.67 13.26 -0.83
N ILE A 108 3.21 12.04 -0.59
CA ILE A 108 1.94 11.80 0.09
C ILE A 108 1.97 12.33 1.52
N TRP A 109 3.04 12.05 2.26
CA TRP A 109 3.18 12.56 3.62
C TRP A 109 3.15 14.09 3.65
N SER A 110 3.87 14.75 2.72
CA SER A 110 3.86 16.22 2.61
C SER A 110 2.47 16.75 2.32
N PHE A 111 1.71 16.07 1.46
CA PHE A 111 0.34 16.47 1.16
C PHE A 111 -0.53 16.45 2.43
N PHE A 112 -0.45 15.38 3.23
CA PHE A 112 -1.25 15.27 4.44
C PHE A 112 -0.79 16.22 5.53
N GLU A 113 0.48 16.57 5.60
CA GLU A 113 0.99 17.59 6.51
C GLU A 113 0.39 18.96 6.20
N ALA A 114 0.09 19.26 4.95
CA ALA A 114 -0.56 20.51 4.56
C ALA A 114 -2.00 20.62 5.07
N GLY A 115 -2.63 19.50 5.47
CA GLY A 115 -3.87 19.52 6.24
C GLY A 115 -5.18 19.62 5.51
N GLU A 116 -5.20 19.52 4.18
CA GLU A 116 -6.46 19.56 3.42
C GLU A 116 -7.33 18.33 3.65
N LEU A 117 -6.70 17.18 3.83
CA LEU A 117 -7.37 15.92 4.14
C LEU A 117 -6.68 15.28 5.34
N LYS A 118 -7.40 14.42 6.03
CA LYS A 118 -6.86 13.69 7.18
C LYS A 118 -6.87 12.20 6.91
N ARG A 119 -5.75 11.54 7.18
CA ARG A 119 -5.64 10.11 7.07
C ARG A 119 -6.50 9.43 8.13
N ALA A 120 -7.14 8.34 7.75
CA ALA A 120 -7.90 7.51 8.67
C ALA A 120 -7.04 6.47 9.38
N PHE A 121 -5.85 6.16 8.84
CA PHE A 121 -4.96 5.09 9.33
C PHE A 121 -5.69 3.74 9.45
N GLY A 122 -6.54 3.47 8.47
CA GLY A 122 -7.21 2.18 8.33
C GLY A 122 -6.39 1.27 7.42
N THR A 123 -6.83 1.13 6.18
CA THR A 123 -6.14 0.32 5.17
C THR A 123 -5.67 1.24 4.05
N ASP A 124 -4.37 1.26 3.80
CA ASP A 124 -3.78 2.01 2.68
C ASP A 124 -3.11 1.01 1.76
N PHE A 125 -3.09 1.29 0.45
CA PHE A 125 -2.44 0.31 -0.43
C PHE A 125 -1.90 0.92 -1.71
N GLU A 126 -0.83 0.28 -2.21
CA GLU A 126 -0.24 0.51 -3.51
C GLU A 126 -0.82 -0.51 -4.48
N PHE A 127 -1.17 -0.06 -5.66
CA PHE A 127 -1.66 -0.90 -6.73
C PHE A 127 -0.68 -0.86 -7.89
N TYR A 128 -0.16 -2.03 -8.27
CA TYR A 128 0.81 -2.18 -9.36
C TYR A 128 0.13 -2.89 -10.52
N GLY A 129 -0.21 -2.12 -11.54
CA GLY A 129 -0.84 -2.69 -12.75
C GLY A 129 -0.91 -1.63 -13.84
N GLY A 130 -0.47 -1.99 -15.06
CA GLY A 130 -0.47 -1.09 -16.19
C GLY A 130 0.63 -0.04 -16.15
N ASP A 131 0.32 1.17 -16.59
CA ASP A 131 1.30 2.23 -16.81
C ASP A 131 1.58 3.08 -15.58
N GLU A 132 0.82 2.88 -14.52
CA GLU A 132 0.91 3.72 -13.33
C GLU A 132 0.95 2.88 -12.06
N ILE A 133 1.56 3.45 -11.01
CA ILE A 133 1.41 2.97 -9.65
C ILE A 133 0.37 3.88 -9.00
N LYS A 134 -0.68 3.29 -8.47
CA LYS A 134 -1.71 4.05 -7.76
C LYS A 134 -1.58 3.77 -6.27
N ILE A 135 -1.60 4.82 -5.46
CA ILE A 135 -1.55 4.67 -4.01
C ILE A 135 -2.85 5.19 -3.42
N PHE A 136 -3.52 4.32 -2.69
CA PHE A 136 -4.82 4.57 -2.09
C PHE A 136 -4.64 4.78 -0.59
N ILE A 137 -5.00 5.96 -0.10
CA ILE A 137 -4.87 6.30 1.32
C ILE A 137 -6.27 6.44 1.91
N SER A 138 -6.58 5.66 2.93
CA SER A 138 -7.85 5.80 3.62
C SER A 138 -7.92 7.16 4.31
N VAL A 139 -9.04 7.86 4.13
CA VAL A 139 -9.24 9.22 4.67
C VAL A 139 -10.55 9.30 5.44
N LEU A 140 -10.59 10.29 6.34
CA LEU A 140 -11.78 10.57 7.14
C LEU A 140 -12.89 11.22 6.33
#